data_3a349b63538928130c7f2f69498709ae
#
_entry.id   3a349b63538928130c7f2f69498709ae
#
_cell.length_a   1.000
_cell.length_b   1.000
_cell.length_c   1.000
_cell.angle_alpha   90.00
_cell.angle_beta   90.00
_cell.angle_gamma   90.00
#
_symmetry.space_group_name_H-M   'P 1'
#
loop_
_entity.id
_entity.type
_entity.pdbx_description
1 polymer ?
#
loop_
_entity_poly.entity_id
_entity_poly.type
_entity_poly.pdbx_seq_one_letter_code
_entity_poly.pdbx_strand_id
1 'polypeptide(L)'
;MTAIDKLDFVLNAMNNYIDGHYLDLTEITRLSEILGKININELPSIINKLEKDGYVHSNISDQKDIIFKTDKKYMISFEGKLLNENGGYRYKKKRDSISASLQLVQTWAIALGTVLAGLYALYQIIIALTTSCQ
;
A
#
# COMPACT_ATOMS: atom_id res chain seq x y z
N MET A 1 3.29 16.45 -10.02
CA MET A 1 3.60 15.12 -9.49
C MET A 1 2.70 14.88 -8.28
N THR A 2 1.96 13.77 -8.22
CA THR A 2 1.12 13.46 -7.06
C THR A 2 1.96 12.93 -5.89
N ALA A 3 1.41 12.91 -4.66
CA ALA A 3 2.14 12.35 -3.51
C ALA A 3 2.52 10.86 -3.72
N ILE A 4 1.66 10.10 -4.40
CA ILE A 4 1.93 8.70 -4.74
C ILE A 4 3.09 8.60 -5.74
N ASP A 5 3.14 9.47 -6.74
CA ASP A 5 4.23 9.47 -7.72
C ASP A 5 5.58 9.78 -7.05
N LYS A 6 5.58 10.63 -6.01
CA LYS A 6 6.78 10.95 -5.23
C LYS A 6 7.27 9.74 -4.42
N LEU A 7 6.34 8.99 -3.80
CA LEU A 7 6.67 7.76 -3.08
C LEU A 7 7.27 6.70 -4.01
N ASP A 8 6.62 6.45 -5.16
CA ASP A 8 7.11 5.49 -6.16
C ASP A 8 8.46 5.91 -6.72
N PHE A 9 8.67 7.21 -6.90
CA PHE A 9 9.91 7.75 -7.41
C PHE A 9 11.09 7.52 -6.43
N VAL A 10 10.91 7.84 -5.14
CA VAL A 10 11.95 7.63 -4.12
C VAL A 10 12.22 6.14 -3.95
N LEU A 11 11.17 5.32 -3.90
CA LEU A 11 11.31 3.87 -3.77
C LEU A 11 12.09 3.27 -4.94
N ASN A 12 11.79 3.70 -6.17
CA ASN A 12 12.50 3.26 -7.37
C ASN A 12 13.96 3.74 -7.39
N ALA A 13 14.22 4.99 -6.96
CA ALA A 13 15.58 5.51 -6.85
C ALA A 13 16.42 4.68 -5.86
N MET A 14 15.85 4.36 -4.69
CA MET A 14 16.51 3.50 -3.70
C MET A 14 16.71 2.07 -4.19
N ASN A 15 15.77 1.51 -4.96
CA ASN A 15 15.88 0.17 -5.50
C ASN A 15 16.96 0.04 -6.58
N ASN A 16 17.15 1.09 -7.37
CA ASN A 16 18.19 1.13 -8.42
C ASN A 16 19.58 1.47 -7.90
N TYR A 17 19.66 1.92 -6.66
CA TYR A 17 20.95 2.14 -6.00
C TYR A 17 21.45 0.82 -5.42
N ILE A 18 22.74 0.54 -5.56
CA ILE A 18 23.44 -0.72 -5.29
C ILE A 18 22.80 -1.55 -4.17
N ASP A 19 22.43 -2.80 -4.49
CA ASP A 19 21.82 -3.75 -3.57
C ASP A 19 22.56 -3.89 -2.23
N GLY A 20 21.83 -3.68 -1.13
CA GLY A 20 22.31 -3.96 0.23
C GLY A 20 23.11 -2.83 0.90
N HIS A 21 23.23 -1.67 0.29
CA HIS A 21 23.84 -0.50 0.93
C HIS A 21 22.84 0.39 1.65
N TYR A 22 23.23 0.82 2.84
CA TYR A 22 22.53 1.87 3.58
C TYR A 22 22.86 3.24 2.99
N LEU A 23 21.83 3.98 2.62
CA LEU A 23 21.95 5.35 2.10
C LEU A 23 21.72 6.36 3.21
N ASP A 24 22.49 7.41 3.26
CA ASP A 24 22.18 8.55 4.10
C ASP A 24 21.16 9.49 3.42
N LEU A 25 20.61 10.42 4.18
CA LEU A 25 19.61 11.36 3.66
C LEU A 25 20.19 12.26 2.56
N THR A 26 21.48 12.59 2.64
CA THR A 26 22.20 13.41 1.66
C THR A 26 22.38 12.69 0.33
N GLU A 27 22.68 11.41 0.36
CA GLU A 27 22.77 10.57 -0.83
C GLU A 27 21.42 10.41 -1.52
N ILE A 28 20.35 10.14 -0.74
CA ILE A 28 18.98 10.07 -1.28
C ILE A 28 18.55 11.43 -1.86
N THR A 29 18.90 12.53 -1.19
CA THR A 29 18.67 13.89 -1.70
C THR A 29 19.38 14.10 -3.03
N ARG A 30 20.66 13.77 -3.11
CA ARG A 30 21.45 13.92 -4.33
C ARG A 30 20.88 13.10 -5.49
N LEU A 31 20.43 11.88 -5.21
CA LEU A 31 19.71 11.06 -6.19
C LEU A 31 18.41 11.71 -6.65
N SER A 32 17.65 12.31 -5.74
CA SER A 32 16.39 12.98 -6.06
C SER A 32 16.60 14.33 -6.77
N GLU A 33 17.68 15.05 -6.49
CA GLU A 33 18.06 16.29 -7.17
C GLU A 33 18.55 16.04 -8.58
N ILE A 34 19.39 15.02 -8.79
CA ILE A 34 19.85 14.62 -10.14
C ILE A 34 18.65 14.33 -11.05
N LEU A 35 17.57 13.84 -10.49
CA LEU A 35 16.32 13.56 -11.18
C LEU A 35 15.35 14.75 -11.18
N GLY A 36 15.63 15.84 -10.46
CA GLY A 36 14.98 17.16 -10.54
C GLY A 36 13.49 17.19 -10.18
N LYS A 37 12.99 16.19 -9.44
CA LYS A 37 11.53 15.97 -9.32
C LYS A 37 10.95 16.12 -7.91
N ILE A 38 11.77 16.17 -6.86
CA ILE A 38 11.32 16.23 -5.47
C ILE A 38 12.00 17.38 -4.74
N ASN A 39 11.20 18.16 -3.99
CA ASN A 39 11.73 19.19 -3.13
C ASN A 39 12.43 18.53 -1.92
N ILE A 40 13.64 19.03 -1.60
CA ILE A 40 14.46 18.53 -0.49
C ILE A 40 13.71 18.55 0.86
N ASN A 41 12.84 19.54 1.07
CA ASN A 41 12.07 19.67 2.30
C ASN A 41 10.95 18.59 2.45
N GLU A 42 10.54 17.95 1.36
CA GLU A 42 9.52 16.90 1.36
C GLU A 42 10.11 15.50 1.55
N LEU A 43 11.40 15.34 1.24
CA LEU A 43 12.07 14.03 1.27
C LEU A 43 12.01 13.34 2.63
N PRO A 44 12.24 14.02 3.78
CA PRO A 44 12.12 13.37 5.10
C PRO A 44 10.71 12.82 5.35
N SER A 45 9.68 13.53 4.91
CA SER A 45 8.29 13.09 5.06
C SER A 45 7.98 11.86 4.20
N ILE A 46 8.53 11.80 2.99
CA ILE A 46 8.40 10.66 2.08
C ILE A 46 9.08 9.44 2.68
N ILE A 47 10.32 9.58 3.16
CA ILE A 47 11.08 8.47 3.76
C ILE A 47 10.40 7.97 5.04
N ASN A 48 9.93 8.87 5.90
CA ASN A 48 9.19 8.50 7.10
C ASN A 48 7.89 7.72 6.77
N LYS A 49 7.22 8.08 5.69
CA LYS A 49 6.07 7.33 5.20
C LYS A 49 6.47 5.93 4.72
N LEU A 50 7.54 5.81 3.94
CA LEU A 50 8.06 4.53 3.46
C LEU A 50 8.52 3.62 4.61
N GLU A 51 9.17 4.20 5.64
CA GLU A 51 9.59 3.50 6.85
C GLU A 51 8.36 3.00 7.65
N LYS A 52 7.36 3.86 7.85
CA LYS A 52 6.12 3.50 8.53
C LYS A 52 5.34 2.40 7.81
N ASP A 53 5.37 2.38 6.50
CA ASP A 53 4.72 1.35 5.69
C ASP A 53 5.56 0.06 5.59
N GLY A 54 6.78 0.03 6.17
CA GLY A 54 7.66 -1.14 6.18
C GLY A 54 8.45 -1.36 4.89
N TYR A 55 8.45 -0.41 3.97
CA TYR A 55 9.16 -0.54 2.68
C TYR A 55 10.61 -0.06 2.73
N VAL A 56 10.98 0.63 3.80
CA VAL A 56 12.34 1.10 4.07
C VAL A 56 12.65 0.83 5.53
N HIS A 57 13.86 0.36 5.81
CA HIS A 57 14.39 0.20 7.16
C HIS A 57 15.39 1.30 7.44
N SER A 58 15.34 1.88 8.65
CA SER A 58 16.38 2.75 9.13
C SER A 58 17.29 2.00 10.09
N ASN A 59 18.60 2.23 9.98
CA ASN A 59 19.57 1.82 10.96
C ASN A 59 20.09 3.08 11.67
N ILE A 60 19.92 3.12 12.97
CA ILE A 60 20.53 4.14 13.81
C ILE A 60 21.91 3.60 14.13
N SER A 61 22.96 4.17 13.53
CA SER A 61 24.33 3.88 13.92
C SER A 61 24.52 4.29 15.39
N ASP A 62 24.70 3.30 16.27
CA ASP A 62 24.97 3.48 17.71
C ASP A 62 26.37 4.10 17.98
N GLN A 63 27.01 4.66 17.01
CA GLN A 63 28.21 5.48 17.24
C GLN A 63 27.80 6.76 17.93
N LYS A 64 27.80 6.68 19.27
CA LYS A 64 27.82 7.80 20.20
C LYS A 64 29.13 8.60 20.07
N ASP A 65 29.44 9.07 18.93
CA ASP A 65 30.43 10.16 18.79
C ASP A 65 29.69 11.47 19.00
N ILE A 66 29.80 11.88 20.24
CA ILE A 66 29.51 13.15 20.87
C ILE A 66 29.66 14.27 19.82
N ILE A 67 28.57 14.90 19.47
CA ILE A 67 28.35 16.30 19.11
C ILE A 67 27.46 16.55 17.88
N PHE A 68 27.44 15.74 16.83
CA PHE A 68 26.67 16.08 15.63
C PHE A 68 25.88 14.91 15.05
N LYS A 69 24.54 15.13 14.95
CA LYS A 69 23.59 14.45 14.06
C LYS A 69 23.66 12.91 14.06
N THR A 70 22.66 12.28 14.64
CA THR A 70 22.29 10.88 14.34
C THR A 70 22.12 10.72 12.83
N ASP A 71 23.15 10.24 12.17
CA ASP A 71 23.07 9.89 10.74
C ASP A 71 22.28 8.61 10.59
N LYS A 72 20.94 8.79 10.51
CA LYS A 72 20.07 7.70 10.13
C LYS A 72 20.39 7.28 8.71
N LYS A 73 20.73 6.02 8.55
CA LYS A 73 20.93 5.40 7.24
C LYS A 73 19.70 4.57 6.90
N TYR A 74 19.32 4.58 5.64
CA TYR A 74 18.11 3.95 5.13
C TYR A 74 18.44 2.90 4.08
N MET A 75 17.72 1.79 4.13
CA MET A 75 17.84 0.70 3.16
C MET A 75 16.44 0.26 2.73
N ILE A 76 16.27 -0.06 1.46
CA ILE A 76 15.01 -0.63 0.98
C ILE A 76 14.80 -2.02 1.58
N SER A 77 13.59 -2.30 2.08
CA SER A 77 13.21 -3.62 2.58
C SER A 77 12.91 -4.59 1.44
N PHE A 78 12.80 -5.88 1.74
CA PHE A 78 12.34 -6.88 0.77
C PHE A 78 10.94 -6.54 0.24
N GLU A 79 10.04 -6.14 1.13
CA GLU A 79 8.67 -5.70 0.79
C GLU A 79 8.68 -4.47 -0.10
N GLY A 80 9.62 -3.54 0.12
CA GLY A 80 9.80 -2.36 -0.72
C GLY A 80 10.26 -2.72 -2.13
N LYS A 81 11.18 -3.66 -2.28
CA LYS A 81 11.60 -4.18 -3.59
C LYS A 81 10.44 -4.84 -4.32
N LEU A 82 9.72 -5.73 -3.64
CA LEU A 82 8.55 -6.41 -4.18
C LEU A 82 7.45 -5.43 -4.61
N LEU A 83 7.19 -4.39 -3.81
CA LEU A 83 6.25 -3.33 -4.18
C LEU A 83 6.70 -2.61 -5.45
N ASN A 84 7.98 -2.25 -5.55
CA ASN A 84 8.53 -1.57 -6.72
C ASN A 84 8.41 -2.42 -8.00
N GLU A 85 8.74 -3.71 -7.92
CA GLU A 85 8.60 -4.67 -9.02
C GLU A 85 7.15 -4.83 -9.47
N ASN A 86 6.20 -4.78 -8.56
CA ASN A 86 4.76 -4.87 -8.83
C ASN A 86 4.13 -3.54 -9.30
N GLY A 87 4.94 -2.52 -9.62
CA GLY A 87 4.46 -1.23 -10.15
C GLY A 87 4.14 -0.16 -9.11
N GLY A 88 4.62 -0.33 -7.87
CA GLY A 88 4.61 0.67 -6.82
C GLY A 88 3.25 0.91 -6.14
N TYR A 89 3.16 2.02 -5.43
CA TYR A 89 1.94 2.46 -4.73
C TYR A 89 0.78 2.74 -5.67
N ARG A 90 1.05 3.23 -6.88
CA ARG A 90 0.01 3.50 -7.88
C ARG A 90 -0.71 2.21 -8.25
N TYR A 91 0.03 1.13 -8.50
CA TYR A 91 -0.54 -0.17 -8.81
C TYR A 91 -1.29 -0.77 -7.61
N LYS A 92 -0.69 -0.69 -6.41
CA LYS A 92 -1.32 -1.13 -5.16
C LYS A 92 -2.67 -0.43 -4.96
N LYS A 93 -2.72 0.91 -5.08
CA LYS A 93 -3.96 1.68 -4.93
C LYS A 93 -5.03 1.26 -5.95
N LYS A 94 -4.64 1.04 -7.20
CA LYS A 94 -5.57 0.57 -8.25
C LYS A 94 -6.13 -0.81 -7.91
N ARG A 95 -5.29 -1.73 -7.47
CA ARG A 95 -5.70 -3.09 -7.08
C ARG A 95 -6.65 -3.06 -5.88
N ASP A 96 -6.34 -2.27 -4.87
CA ASP A 96 -7.17 -2.14 -3.67
C ASP A 96 -8.55 -1.54 -4.00
N SER A 97 -8.62 -0.59 -4.92
CA SER A 97 -9.88 -0.03 -5.42
C SER A 97 -10.73 -1.07 -6.16
N ILE A 98 -10.11 -1.91 -6.99
CA ILE A 98 -10.81 -2.98 -7.71
C ILE A 98 -11.32 -4.03 -6.74
N SER A 99 -10.50 -4.44 -5.75
CA SER A 99 -10.91 -5.43 -4.75
C SER A 99 -12.08 -4.94 -3.88
N ALA A 100 -12.09 -3.68 -3.50
CA ALA A 100 -13.20 -3.06 -2.77
C ALA A 100 -14.51 -3.08 -3.58
N SER A 101 -14.42 -2.78 -4.89
CA SER A 101 -15.60 -2.83 -5.77
C SER A 101 -16.14 -4.24 -5.92
N LEU A 102 -15.27 -5.24 -6.05
CA LEU A 102 -15.66 -6.65 -6.13
C LEU A 102 -16.34 -7.14 -4.85
N GLN A 103 -15.85 -6.74 -3.67
CA GLN A 103 -16.48 -7.07 -2.39
C GLN A 103 -17.89 -6.49 -2.29
N LEU A 104 -18.11 -5.27 -2.74
CA LEU A 104 -19.44 -4.67 -2.77
C LEU A 104 -20.41 -5.47 -3.66
N VAL A 105 -19.99 -5.83 -4.88
CA VAL A 105 -20.81 -6.64 -5.79
C VAL A 105 -21.14 -8.00 -5.17
N GLN A 106 -20.19 -8.66 -4.55
CA GLN A 106 -20.40 -9.94 -3.87
C GLN A 106 -21.39 -9.81 -2.72
N THR A 107 -21.30 -8.76 -1.91
CA THR A 107 -22.22 -8.51 -0.79
C THR A 107 -23.65 -8.32 -1.29
N TRP A 108 -23.85 -7.55 -2.36
CA TRP A 108 -25.15 -7.35 -2.98
C TRP A 108 -25.72 -8.64 -3.58
N ALA A 109 -24.90 -9.45 -4.22
CA ALA A 109 -25.32 -10.73 -4.78
C ALA A 109 -25.80 -11.70 -3.69
N ILE A 110 -25.11 -11.77 -2.56
CA ILE A 110 -25.51 -12.58 -1.40
C ILE A 110 -26.83 -12.05 -0.81
N ALA A 111 -26.97 -10.75 -0.63
CA ALA A 111 -28.20 -10.16 -0.08
C ALA A 111 -29.42 -10.47 -0.97
N LEU A 112 -29.31 -10.27 -2.29
CA LEU A 112 -30.38 -10.60 -3.24
C LEU A 112 -30.71 -12.10 -3.24
N GLY A 113 -29.71 -12.98 -3.21
CA GLY A 113 -29.89 -14.42 -3.14
C GLY A 113 -30.66 -14.84 -1.87
N THR A 114 -30.34 -14.23 -0.73
CA THR A 114 -31.01 -14.50 0.54
C THR A 114 -32.48 -14.07 0.51
N VAL A 115 -32.77 -12.89 -0.05
CA VAL A 115 -34.15 -12.40 -0.19
C VAL A 115 -34.98 -13.34 -1.08
N LEU A 116 -34.43 -13.72 -2.24
CA LEU A 116 -35.12 -14.65 -3.16
C LEU A 116 -35.36 -16.01 -2.53
N ALA A 117 -34.39 -16.56 -1.81
CA ALA A 117 -34.55 -17.83 -1.09
C ALA A 117 -35.64 -17.74 -0.01
N GLY A 118 -35.69 -16.61 0.73
CA GLY A 118 -36.73 -16.35 1.72
C GLY A 118 -38.13 -16.27 1.12
N LEU A 119 -38.27 -15.56 0.00
CA LEU A 119 -39.55 -15.46 -0.72
C LEU A 119 -40.00 -16.83 -1.26
N TYR A 120 -39.07 -17.62 -1.79
CA TYR A 120 -39.38 -18.98 -2.25
C TYR A 120 -39.84 -19.89 -1.10
N ALA A 121 -39.20 -19.83 0.05
CA ALA A 121 -39.60 -20.60 1.23
C ALA A 121 -41.02 -20.20 1.71
N LEU A 122 -41.31 -18.89 1.74
CA LEU A 122 -42.66 -18.41 2.07
C LEU A 122 -43.72 -18.93 1.08
N TYR A 123 -43.42 -18.87 -0.21
CA TYR A 123 -44.30 -19.42 -1.26
C TYR A 123 -44.61 -20.91 -1.06
N GLN A 124 -43.59 -21.71 -0.75
CA GLN A 124 -43.75 -23.14 -0.46
C GLN A 124 -44.64 -23.39 0.76
N ILE A 125 -44.51 -22.60 1.81
CA ILE A 125 -45.35 -22.70 3.01
C ILE A 125 -46.82 -22.38 2.67
N ILE A 126 -47.09 -21.35 1.91
CA ILE A 126 -48.44 -20.97 1.49
C ILE A 126 -49.09 -22.09 0.68
N ILE A 127 -48.38 -22.68 -0.29
CA ILE A 127 -48.89 -23.82 -1.07
C ILE A 127 -49.20 -25.00 -0.18
N ALA A 128 -48.31 -25.37 0.75
CA ALA A 128 -48.51 -26.49 1.66
C ALA A 128 -49.76 -26.32 2.54
N LEU A 129 -50.01 -25.10 3.02
CA LEU A 129 -51.21 -24.79 3.82
C LEU A 129 -52.49 -24.83 2.99
N THR A 130 -52.48 -24.39 1.75
CA THR A 130 -53.65 -24.39 0.88
C THR A 130 -54.05 -25.81 0.43
N THR A 131 -53.05 -26.68 0.20
CA THR A 131 -53.29 -28.08 -0.18
C THR A 131 -53.69 -28.97 0.99
N SER A 132 -53.39 -28.61 2.25
CA SER A 132 -53.82 -29.34 3.44
C SER A 132 -55.28 -29.05 3.89
N CYS A 133 -55.93 -28.04 3.32
CA CYS A 133 -57.31 -27.65 3.64
C CYS A 133 -58.37 -28.19 2.67
N GLN A 134 -57.99 -29.03 1.72
CA GLN A 134 -58.88 -29.79 0.86
C GLN A 134 -58.92 -31.27 1.30
#